data_85ea7e7910582cc951aad1df1d52d658
#
_entry.id   85ea7e7910582cc951aad1df1d52d658
#
_cell.length_a   1.000
_cell.length_b   1.000
_cell.length_c   1.000
_cell.angle_alpha   90.00
_cell.angle_beta   90.00
_cell.angle_gamma   90.00
#
_symmetry.space_group_name_H-M   'P 1'
#
loop_
_entity.id
_entity.type
_entity.pdbx_description
1 polymer ?
#
loop_
_entity_poly.entity_id
_entity_poly.type
_entity_poly.pdbx_seq_one_letter_code
_entity_poly.pdbx_strand_id
1 'polypeptide(L)'
;MYQAAPTAAERGVQTVSIDEMTGIQALERAEPSLPMKPGHVERRECEYIRHGTKALIAAFDVATGKIRGTVGDSRTEADFVSFLEHLFASAPPTAVGGGLRQSQHSMSERVVRLVAELCGIDENLGAKGKSGMAAREAFLRDASHRITFHFTPKHASWLNQIEIWFSIHLMRPAACPWSSGMAWPSLY
;
A
#
# COMPACT_ATOMS: atom_id res chain seq x y z
N MET A 1 16.38 -2.02 -8.33
CA MET A 1 15.78 -1.30 -7.21
C MET A 1 15.73 -2.16 -5.94
N TYR A 2 14.92 -3.21 -5.86
CA TYR A 2 14.75 -4.00 -4.62
C TYR A 2 16.04 -4.65 -4.09
N GLN A 3 16.90 -5.18 -4.95
CA GLN A 3 18.18 -5.76 -4.54
C GLN A 3 19.13 -4.75 -3.87
N ALA A 4 19.01 -3.47 -4.22
CA ALA A 4 19.81 -2.40 -3.63
C ALA A 4 19.16 -1.77 -2.38
N ALA A 5 17.95 -2.19 -1.99
CA ALA A 5 17.23 -1.59 -0.87
C ALA A 5 17.98 -1.65 0.47
N PRO A 6 18.64 -2.77 0.85
CA PRO A 6 19.41 -2.80 2.09
C PRO A 6 20.57 -1.79 2.09
N THR A 7 21.37 -1.75 1.01
CA THR A 7 22.46 -0.77 0.87
C THR A 7 21.97 0.67 0.77
N ALA A 8 20.79 0.89 0.19
CA ALA A 8 20.16 2.19 0.15
C ALA A 8 19.71 2.63 1.55
N ALA A 9 19.19 1.71 2.36
CA ALA A 9 18.78 1.97 3.74
C ALA A 9 19.96 2.39 4.62
N GLU A 10 21.14 1.81 4.45
CA GLU A 10 22.38 2.24 5.12
C GLU A 10 22.76 3.70 4.82
N ARG A 11 22.34 4.20 3.67
CA ARG A 11 22.51 5.61 3.24
C ARG A 11 21.34 6.50 3.63
N GLY A 12 20.38 5.97 4.40
CA GLY A 12 19.17 6.68 4.80
C GLY A 12 18.08 6.76 3.73
N VAL A 13 18.17 5.98 2.64
CA VAL A 13 17.15 5.93 1.59
C VAL A 13 16.17 4.81 1.89
N GLN A 14 14.92 5.14 2.16
CA GLN A 14 13.86 4.16 2.36
C GLN A 14 13.29 3.69 1.01
N THR A 15 13.24 2.38 0.78
CA THR A 15 12.64 1.78 -0.41
C THR A 15 11.34 1.09 -0.02
N VAL A 16 10.23 1.59 -0.56
CA VAL A 16 8.89 1.05 -0.28
C VAL A 16 8.24 0.50 -1.55
N SER A 17 7.49 -0.58 -1.40
CA SER A 17 6.64 -1.15 -2.45
C SER A 17 5.20 -0.84 -2.08
N ILE A 18 4.46 -0.12 -2.94
CA ILE A 18 3.10 0.35 -2.65
C ILE A 18 2.14 -0.23 -3.67
N ASP A 19 0.98 -0.69 -3.22
CA ASP A 19 -0.12 -1.10 -4.09
C ASP A 19 -1.47 -1.01 -3.37
N GLU A 20 -2.53 -1.16 -4.17
CA GLU A 20 -3.92 -1.15 -3.74
C GLU A 20 -4.53 -2.53 -3.96
N MET A 21 -5.11 -3.11 -2.92
CA MET A 21 -5.92 -4.33 -3.01
C MET A 21 -7.40 -4.00 -2.81
N THR A 22 -8.23 -4.45 -3.73
CA THR A 22 -9.68 -4.22 -3.71
C THR A 22 -10.44 -5.53 -3.63
N GLY A 23 -11.74 -5.44 -3.30
CA GLY A 23 -12.61 -6.60 -3.26
C GLY A 23 -12.34 -7.52 -2.06
N ILE A 24 -11.70 -7.01 -1.02
CA ILE A 24 -11.51 -7.74 0.23
C ILE A 24 -12.89 -7.91 0.87
N GLN A 25 -13.35 -9.14 0.95
CA GLN A 25 -14.65 -9.44 1.55
C GLN A 25 -14.55 -9.35 3.08
N ALA A 26 -15.34 -8.47 3.68
CA ALA A 26 -15.49 -8.40 5.12
C ALA A 26 -16.48 -9.49 5.55
N LEU A 27 -15.94 -10.63 5.98
CA LEU A 27 -16.72 -11.80 6.37
C LEU A 27 -16.63 -12.01 7.89
N GLU A 28 -17.75 -12.25 8.51
CA GLU A 28 -17.87 -12.67 9.90
C GLU A 28 -18.48 -14.07 9.93
N ARG A 29 -17.99 -14.97 10.79
CA ARG A 29 -18.63 -16.27 10.97
C ARG A 29 -19.97 -16.09 11.65
N ALA A 30 -21.00 -16.76 11.15
CA ALA A 30 -22.35 -16.67 11.72
C ALA A 30 -22.38 -17.13 13.18
N GLU A 31 -21.56 -18.15 13.51
CA GLU A 31 -21.45 -18.70 14.87
C GLU A 31 -19.98 -18.88 15.28
N PRO A 32 -19.69 -18.86 16.58
CA PRO A 32 -18.35 -19.09 17.09
C PRO A 32 -17.82 -20.48 16.75
N SER A 33 -16.55 -20.59 16.41
CA SER A 33 -15.89 -21.88 16.23
C SER A 33 -15.81 -22.63 17.55
N LEU A 34 -16.08 -23.96 17.53
CA LEU A 34 -15.90 -24.83 18.70
C LEU A 34 -14.44 -25.30 18.73
N PRO A 35 -13.66 -24.92 19.76
CA PRO A 35 -12.26 -25.31 19.87
C PRO A 35 -12.09 -26.81 20.04
N MET A 36 -10.94 -27.32 19.65
CA MET A 36 -10.54 -28.71 19.86
C MET A 36 -10.55 -29.05 21.35
N LYS A 37 -11.10 -30.21 21.69
CA LYS A 37 -11.09 -30.79 23.04
C LYS A 37 -10.65 -32.25 22.95
N PRO A 38 -10.16 -32.88 24.04
CA PRO A 38 -9.85 -34.30 24.04
C PRO A 38 -11.04 -35.14 23.54
N GLY A 39 -10.84 -35.92 22.46
CA GLY A 39 -11.87 -36.73 21.81
C GLY A 39 -12.78 -35.96 20.81
N HIS A 40 -12.61 -34.67 20.63
CA HIS A 40 -13.40 -33.87 19.71
C HIS A 40 -12.48 -33.01 18.83
N VAL A 41 -12.65 -33.10 17.51
CA VAL A 41 -11.97 -32.21 16.53
C VAL A 41 -12.55 -30.80 16.59
N GLU A 42 -11.75 -29.82 16.20
CA GLU A 42 -12.23 -28.45 16.01
C GLU A 42 -13.36 -28.43 14.97
N ARG A 43 -14.45 -27.76 15.30
CA ARG A 43 -15.55 -27.51 14.37
C ARG A 43 -15.64 -26.04 14.06
N ARG A 44 -15.54 -25.70 12.78
CA ARG A 44 -15.65 -24.33 12.28
C ARG A 44 -16.97 -24.18 11.54
N GLU A 45 -17.66 -23.09 11.85
CA GLU A 45 -18.87 -22.73 11.10
C GLU A 45 -18.50 -22.41 9.64
N CYS A 46 -19.34 -22.89 8.73
CA CYS A 46 -19.20 -22.68 7.29
C CYS A 46 -19.99 -21.47 6.78
N GLU A 47 -20.96 -21.01 7.56
CA GLU A 47 -21.77 -19.86 7.19
C GLU A 47 -21.10 -18.55 7.60
N TYR A 48 -21.27 -17.53 6.74
CA TYR A 48 -20.69 -16.23 6.94
C TYR A 48 -21.70 -15.11 6.72
N ILE A 49 -21.66 -14.13 7.60
CA ILE A 49 -22.33 -12.84 7.42
C ILE A 49 -21.42 -11.96 6.61
N ARG A 50 -21.93 -11.38 5.53
CA ARG A 50 -21.17 -10.48 4.65
C ARG A 50 -21.42 -9.03 5.05
N HIS A 51 -20.34 -8.31 5.40
CA HIS A 51 -20.38 -6.87 5.74
C HIS A 51 -19.92 -5.99 4.57
N GLY A 52 -19.98 -6.50 3.35
CA GLY A 52 -19.55 -5.79 2.15
C GLY A 52 -18.10 -6.06 1.77
N THR A 53 -17.56 -5.15 0.98
CA THR A 53 -16.17 -5.22 0.50
C THR A 53 -15.38 -4.03 0.99
N LYS A 54 -14.09 -4.24 1.24
CA LYS A 54 -13.14 -3.22 1.65
C LYS A 54 -12.01 -3.10 0.64
N ALA A 55 -11.33 -1.97 0.68
CA ALA A 55 -10.10 -1.72 -0.06
C ALA A 55 -8.96 -1.49 0.93
N LEU A 56 -7.77 -1.97 0.59
CA LEU A 56 -6.54 -1.77 1.34
C LEU A 56 -5.55 -1.04 0.44
N ILE A 57 -4.99 0.05 0.94
CA ILE A 57 -3.81 0.69 0.38
C ILE A 57 -2.67 0.39 1.33
N ALA A 58 -1.59 -0.20 0.84
CA ALA A 58 -0.48 -0.60 1.70
C ALA A 58 0.89 -0.33 1.07
N ALA A 59 1.87 -0.09 1.94
CA ALA A 59 3.27 0.08 1.63
C ALA A 59 4.11 -0.93 2.42
N PHE A 60 4.96 -1.66 1.73
CA PHE A 60 5.92 -2.59 2.27
C PHE A 60 7.31 -1.97 2.22
N ASP A 61 7.92 -1.76 3.37
CA ASP A 61 9.32 -1.34 3.47
C ASP A 61 10.23 -2.54 3.19
N VAL A 62 10.94 -2.48 2.08
CA VAL A 62 11.71 -3.61 1.56
C VAL A 62 12.91 -3.95 2.45
N ALA A 63 13.51 -2.95 3.09
CA ALA A 63 14.71 -3.15 3.93
C ALA A 63 14.35 -3.71 5.30
N THR A 64 13.25 -3.25 5.89
CA THR A 64 12.87 -3.61 7.26
C THR A 64 11.81 -4.70 7.35
N GLY A 65 11.12 -5.00 6.23
CA GLY A 65 9.99 -5.92 6.19
C GLY A 65 8.71 -5.38 6.84
N LYS A 66 8.69 -4.12 7.25
CA LYS A 66 7.51 -3.50 7.87
C LYS A 66 6.45 -3.14 6.85
N ILE A 67 5.19 -3.27 7.26
CA ILE A 67 4.04 -2.87 6.46
C ILE A 67 3.29 -1.76 7.16
N ARG A 68 2.85 -0.81 6.36
CA ARG A 68 1.89 0.22 6.74
C ARG A 68 0.71 0.15 5.78
N GLY A 69 -0.49 0.26 6.27
CA GLY A 69 -1.67 0.19 5.42
C GLY A 69 -2.86 0.92 6.00
N THR A 70 -3.76 1.31 5.12
CA THR A 70 -5.05 1.90 5.47
C THR A 70 -6.16 1.12 4.78
N VAL A 71 -7.18 0.75 5.55
CA VAL A 71 -8.37 0.06 5.06
C VAL A 71 -9.53 1.04 5.00
N GLY A 72 -10.21 1.07 3.86
CA GLY A 72 -11.38 1.90 3.65
C GLY A 72 -12.48 1.19 2.87
N ASP A 73 -13.59 1.87 2.70
CA ASP A 73 -14.70 1.40 1.87
C ASP A 73 -14.46 1.67 0.38
N SER A 74 -13.57 2.59 0.09
CA SER A 74 -13.21 3.04 -1.25
C SER A 74 -11.70 3.12 -1.45
N ARG A 75 -11.30 3.36 -2.68
CA ARG A 75 -9.93 3.70 -3.09
C ARG A 75 -9.97 4.87 -4.06
N THR A 76 -10.25 6.02 -3.55
CA THR A 76 -10.23 7.23 -4.38
C THR A 76 -8.82 7.80 -4.49
N GLU A 77 -8.62 8.72 -5.43
CA GLU A 77 -7.40 9.51 -5.49
C GLU A 77 -7.08 10.19 -4.15
N ALA A 78 -8.13 10.69 -3.46
CA ALA A 78 -7.98 11.34 -2.17
C ALA A 78 -7.47 10.38 -1.09
N ASP A 79 -7.99 9.16 -1.05
CA ASP A 79 -7.54 8.12 -0.10
C ASP A 79 -6.07 7.77 -0.34
N PHE A 80 -5.66 7.65 -1.62
CA PHE A 80 -4.28 7.37 -1.97
C PHE A 80 -3.33 8.50 -1.60
N VAL A 81 -3.71 9.76 -1.85
CA VAL A 81 -2.92 10.93 -1.47
C VAL A 81 -2.78 11.02 0.04
N SER A 82 -3.88 10.89 0.78
CA SER A 82 -3.85 10.91 2.25
C SER A 82 -2.95 9.80 2.82
N PHE A 83 -3.00 8.59 2.23
CA PHE A 83 -2.08 7.52 2.60
C PHE A 83 -0.62 7.90 2.38
N LEU A 84 -0.28 8.50 1.23
CA LEU A 84 1.08 8.96 0.93
C LEU A 84 1.54 10.07 1.89
N GLU A 85 0.68 11.02 2.23
CA GLU A 85 0.98 12.07 3.22
C GLU A 85 1.41 11.46 4.55
N HIS A 86 0.63 10.52 5.08
CA HIS A 86 0.97 9.82 6.33
C HIS A 86 2.25 8.99 6.21
N LEU A 87 2.44 8.31 5.08
CA LEU A 87 3.63 7.51 4.83
C LEU A 87 4.89 8.38 4.83
N PHE A 88 4.87 9.49 4.12
CA PHE A 88 6.02 10.39 4.01
C PHE A 88 6.26 11.24 5.25
N ALA A 89 5.21 11.59 6.01
CA ALA A 89 5.37 12.28 7.29
C ALA A 89 6.14 11.45 8.32
N SER A 90 6.04 10.12 8.23
CA SER A 90 6.73 9.17 9.11
C SER A 90 8.07 8.67 8.55
N ALA A 91 8.43 9.07 7.33
CA ALA A 91 9.69 8.69 6.69
C ALA A 91 10.86 9.59 7.16
N PRO A 92 12.10 9.07 7.24
CA PRO A 92 13.26 9.92 7.48
C PRO A 92 13.39 10.99 6.37
N PRO A 93 14.04 12.14 6.65
CA PRO A 93 14.16 13.26 5.70
C PRO A 93 14.95 12.94 4.42
N THR A 94 15.55 11.79 4.35
CA THR A 94 16.31 11.26 3.21
C THR A 94 15.41 10.51 2.21
N ALA A 95 15.84 10.47 0.97
CA ALA A 95 15.10 10.01 -0.21
C ALA A 95 14.25 8.73 -0.02
N VAL A 96 13.00 8.79 -0.45
CA VAL A 96 12.12 7.63 -0.52
C VAL A 96 12.03 7.17 -1.98
N GLY A 97 12.60 6.00 -2.28
CA GLY A 97 12.41 5.33 -3.57
C GLY A 97 11.20 4.40 -3.48
N GLY A 98 10.17 4.62 -4.28
CA GLY A 98 8.95 3.81 -4.27
C GLY A 98 8.82 2.92 -5.49
N GLY A 99 8.61 1.59 -5.30
CA GLY A 99 8.08 0.71 -6.35
C GLY A 99 6.57 0.79 -6.34
N LEU A 100 5.96 1.34 -7.40
CA LEU A 100 4.53 1.48 -7.53
C LEU A 100 4.00 0.78 -8.77
N ARG A 101 2.83 0.18 -8.64
CA ARG A 101 2.05 -0.17 -9.82
C ARG A 101 1.59 1.11 -10.52
N GLN A 102 1.74 1.14 -11.84
CA GLN A 102 1.24 2.24 -12.66
C GLN A 102 -0.29 2.22 -12.64
N SER A 103 -0.90 3.07 -11.82
CA SER A 103 -2.34 3.27 -11.74
C SER A 103 -2.69 4.72 -12.07
N GLN A 104 -3.96 4.99 -12.35
CA GLN A 104 -4.43 6.37 -12.56
C GLN A 104 -4.23 7.21 -11.28
N HIS A 105 -4.37 6.61 -10.11
CA HIS A 105 -4.21 7.28 -8.82
C HIS A 105 -2.76 7.61 -8.53
N SER A 106 -1.82 6.69 -8.83
CA SER A 106 -0.38 6.89 -8.58
C SER A 106 0.27 7.95 -9.47
N MET A 107 -0.36 8.32 -10.59
CA MET A 107 0.09 9.38 -11.50
C MET A 107 -0.91 10.54 -11.58
N SER A 108 -1.65 10.78 -10.52
CA SER A 108 -2.62 11.85 -10.47
C SER A 108 -1.96 13.21 -10.28
N GLU A 109 -2.71 14.27 -10.60
CA GLU A 109 -2.26 15.64 -10.36
C GLU A 109 -1.94 15.89 -8.90
N ARG A 110 -2.78 15.38 -7.99
CA ARG A 110 -2.59 15.58 -6.55
C ARG A 110 -1.31 14.94 -6.03
N VAL A 111 -0.94 13.75 -6.54
CA VAL A 111 0.34 13.10 -6.19
C VAL A 111 1.52 13.94 -6.65
N VAL A 112 1.48 14.49 -7.86
CA VAL A 112 2.52 15.39 -8.37
C VAL A 112 2.67 16.62 -7.48
N ARG A 113 1.57 17.26 -7.09
CA ARG A 113 1.57 18.42 -6.18
C ARG A 113 2.12 18.07 -4.80
N LEU A 114 1.69 16.96 -4.23
CA LEU A 114 2.20 16.46 -2.95
C LEU A 114 3.72 16.23 -2.99
N VAL A 115 4.23 15.59 -4.04
CA VAL A 115 5.67 15.35 -4.19
C VAL A 115 6.42 16.68 -4.37
N ALA A 116 5.90 17.61 -5.15
CA ALA A 116 6.51 18.94 -5.32
C ALA A 116 6.59 19.69 -3.98
N GLU A 117 5.51 19.71 -3.22
CA GLU A 117 5.45 20.34 -1.89
C GLU A 117 6.47 19.71 -0.92
N LEU A 118 6.46 18.38 -0.80
CA LEU A 118 7.36 17.65 0.09
C LEU A 118 8.83 17.75 -0.31
N CYS A 119 9.11 17.92 -1.59
CA CYS A 119 10.46 18.11 -2.11
C CYS A 119 10.90 19.60 -2.12
N GLY A 120 10.02 20.54 -1.78
CA GLY A 120 10.30 21.97 -1.85
C GLY A 120 10.55 22.46 -3.29
N ILE A 121 9.86 21.87 -4.27
CA ILE A 121 10.02 22.22 -5.68
C ILE A 121 9.04 23.33 -6.01
N ASP A 122 9.57 24.53 -6.19
CA ASP A 122 8.80 25.74 -6.55
C ASP A 122 8.68 25.90 -8.07
N GLU A 123 8.35 24.83 -8.77
CA GLU A 123 8.13 24.82 -10.21
C GLU A 123 6.67 25.11 -10.54
N ASN A 124 6.42 25.93 -11.56
CA ASN A 124 5.06 26.13 -12.06
C ASN A 124 4.53 24.85 -12.70
N LEU A 125 3.80 24.07 -11.93
CA LEU A 125 3.18 22.83 -12.37
C LEU A 125 1.97 23.04 -13.30
N GLY A 126 1.59 24.31 -13.53
CA GLY A 126 0.41 24.68 -14.33
C GLY A 126 -0.93 24.34 -13.66
N ALA A 127 -2.03 24.74 -14.30
CA ALA A 127 -3.39 24.54 -13.76
C ALA A 127 -3.77 23.05 -13.58
N LYS A 128 -3.10 22.14 -14.28
CA LYS A 128 -3.35 20.67 -14.25
C LYS A 128 -2.18 19.85 -13.70
N GLY A 129 -1.28 20.45 -12.92
CA GLY A 129 -0.16 19.74 -12.29
C GLY A 129 0.64 18.88 -13.28
N LYS A 130 1.38 19.51 -14.19
CA LYS A 130 1.98 18.88 -15.38
C LYS A 130 0.93 18.30 -16.35
N SER A 131 0.83 18.88 -17.51
CA SER A 131 -0.12 18.50 -18.54
C SER A 131 0.22 17.12 -19.13
N GLY A 132 -0.64 16.12 -18.89
CA GLY A 132 -0.53 14.79 -19.47
C GLY A 132 0.22 13.76 -18.62
N MET A 133 -0.12 12.48 -18.83
CA MET A 133 0.41 11.33 -18.07
C MET A 133 1.93 11.18 -18.20
N ALA A 134 2.48 11.38 -19.41
CA ALA A 134 3.91 11.26 -19.66
C ALA A 134 4.74 12.31 -18.91
N ALA A 135 4.24 13.56 -18.82
CA ALA A 135 4.92 14.62 -18.09
C ALA A 135 4.88 14.38 -16.57
N ARG A 136 3.77 13.87 -16.06
CA ARG A 136 3.64 13.47 -14.64
C ARG A 136 4.57 12.30 -14.31
N GLU A 137 4.61 11.29 -15.17
CA GLU A 137 5.50 10.15 -15.00
C GLU A 137 6.97 10.61 -14.99
N ALA A 138 7.38 11.48 -15.92
CA ALA A 138 8.74 12.02 -15.98
C ALA A 138 9.09 12.76 -14.69
N PHE A 139 8.20 13.62 -14.19
CA PHE A 139 8.39 14.36 -12.94
C PHE A 139 8.54 13.42 -11.74
N LEU A 140 7.67 12.43 -11.61
CA LEU A 140 7.70 11.49 -10.48
C LEU A 140 8.91 10.53 -10.53
N ARG A 141 9.46 10.27 -11.70
CA ARG A 141 10.67 9.44 -11.90
C ARG A 141 11.97 10.21 -11.75
N ASP A 142 11.93 11.51 -11.61
CA ASP A 142 13.15 12.32 -11.56
C ASP A 142 13.97 11.97 -10.31
N ALA A 143 15.19 11.48 -10.55
CA ALA A 143 16.11 11.04 -9.51
C ALA A 143 16.72 12.21 -8.70
N SER A 144 16.56 13.45 -9.15
CA SER A 144 16.98 14.64 -8.40
C SER A 144 16.03 14.95 -7.24
N HIS A 145 14.80 14.44 -7.29
CA HIS A 145 13.82 14.62 -6.24
C HIS A 145 14.13 13.74 -5.01
N ARG A 146 13.83 14.27 -3.82
CA ARG A 146 13.92 13.51 -2.57
C ARG A 146 13.01 12.28 -2.57
N ILE A 147 11.87 12.38 -3.26
CA ILE A 147 10.90 11.29 -3.43
C ILE A 147 10.88 10.91 -4.90
N THR A 148 11.22 9.66 -5.20
CA THR A 148 11.29 9.14 -6.57
C THR A 148 10.40 7.93 -6.73
N PHE A 149 9.59 7.89 -7.78
CA PHE A 149 8.70 6.79 -8.09
C PHE A 149 9.29 5.88 -9.18
N HIS A 150 9.20 4.58 -8.94
CA HIS A 150 9.54 3.56 -9.93
C HIS A 150 8.29 2.77 -10.26
N PHE A 151 7.79 2.91 -11.48
CA PHE A 151 6.59 2.19 -11.90
C PHE A 151 6.94 0.81 -12.44
N THR A 152 6.21 -0.22 -12.01
CA THR A 152 6.33 -1.57 -12.56
C THR A 152 5.80 -1.60 -13.99
N PRO A 153 6.40 -2.40 -14.89
CA PRO A 153 5.88 -2.56 -16.24
C PRO A 153 4.43 -3.07 -16.25
N LYS A 154 3.71 -2.77 -17.33
CA LYS A 154 2.37 -3.34 -17.53
C LYS A 154 2.45 -4.87 -17.51
N HIS A 155 1.47 -5.50 -16.88
CA HIS A 155 1.37 -6.97 -16.75
C HIS A 155 2.51 -7.63 -15.95
N ALA A 156 3.25 -6.86 -15.17
CA ALA A 156 4.33 -7.36 -14.32
C ALA A 156 4.12 -7.01 -12.84
N SER A 157 2.87 -7.05 -12.38
CA SER A 157 2.49 -6.75 -10.99
C SER A 157 3.20 -7.66 -9.99
N TRP A 158 3.47 -8.92 -10.38
CA TRP A 158 4.24 -9.88 -9.58
C TRP A 158 5.66 -9.41 -9.22
N LEU A 159 6.20 -8.39 -9.89
CA LEU A 159 7.44 -7.72 -9.48
C LEU A 159 7.24 -6.78 -8.29
N ASN A 160 6.01 -6.39 -8.00
CA ASN A 160 5.70 -5.52 -6.87
C ASN A 160 5.67 -6.34 -5.58
N GLN A 161 6.60 -6.10 -4.67
CA GLN A 161 6.81 -6.95 -3.50
C GLN A 161 5.61 -6.95 -2.54
N ILE A 162 4.85 -5.89 -2.47
CA ILE A 162 3.64 -5.84 -1.66
C ILE A 162 2.56 -6.84 -2.15
N GLU A 163 2.50 -7.13 -3.46
CA GLU A 163 1.57 -8.14 -3.98
C GLU A 163 1.91 -9.55 -3.51
N ILE A 164 3.20 -9.85 -3.36
CA ILE A 164 3.65 -11.12 -2.76
C ILE A 164 3.15 -11.21 -1.31
N TRP A 165 3.27 -10.12 -0.57
CA TRP A 165 2.77 -10.05 0.80
C TRP A 165 1.24 -10.22 0.86
N PHE A 166 0.48 -9.56 -0.03
CA PHE A 166 -0.97 -9.74 -0.14
C PHE A 166 -1.33 -11.20 -0.37
N SER A 167 -0.64 -11.88 -1.28
CA SER A 167 -0.88 -13.29 -1.61
C SER A 167 -0.63 -14.21 -0.41
N ILE A 168 0.40 -13.94 0.37
CA ILE A 168 0.76 -14.77 1.53
C ILE A 168 -0.21 -14.55 2.70
N HIS A 169 -0.60 -13.31 2.98
CA HIS A 169 -1.28 -12.96 4.23
C HIS A 169 -2.79 -12.79 4.08
N LEU A 170 -3.26 -12.32 2.92
CA LEU A 170 -4.68 -12.04 2.71
C LEU A 170 -5.42 -13.16 1.97
N MET A 171 -4.71 -13.98 1.20
CA MET A 171 -5.31 -15.11 0.47
C MET A 171 -5.36 -16.41 1.28
N ARG A 172 -4.85 -16.44 2.53
CA ARG A 172 -4.94 -17.62 3.40
C ARG A 172 -6.33 -17.71 4.04
N PRO A 173 -7.13 -18.75 3.73
CA PRO A 173 -8.50 -18.89 4.27
C PRO A 173 -8.57 -19.11 5.78
N ALA A 174 -7.46 -19.37 6.45
CA ALA A 174 -7.42 -19.75 7.86
C ALA A 174 -7.15 -18.62 8.85
N ALA A 175 -6.82 -17.44 8.39
CA ALA A 175 -6.42 -16.33 9.25
C ALA A 175 -7.15 -15.03 8.88
N CYS A 176 -8.49 -15.09 8.81
CA CYS A 176 -9.24 -13.85 8.80
C CYS A 176 -9.40 -13.36 10.25
N PRO A 177 -8.64 -12.37 10.72
CA PRO A 177 -8.76 -11.85 12.08
C PRO A 177 -10.01 -10.97 12.27
N TRP A 178 -10.94 -11.02 11.33
CA TRP A 178 -12.16 -10.21 11.30
C TRP A 178 -13.25 -10.69 12.30
N SER A 179 -13.02 -11.78 13.02
CA SER A 179 -14.03 -12.41 13.89
C SER A 179 -14.21 -11.75 15.26
N SER A 180 -13.70 -10.59 15.51
CA SER A 180 -13.91 -9.97 16.82
C SER A 180 -13.67 -8.49 16.76
N GLY A 181 -14.61 -7.66 16.28
CA GLY A 181 -14.71 -6.21 16.61
C GLY A 181 -13.42 -5.42 16.85
N MET A 182 -12.27 -5.99 16.52
CA MET A 182 -10.99 -5.32 16.67
C MET A 182 -10.85 -4.31 15.55
N ALA A 183 -10.82 -3.05 15.94
CA ALA A 183 -10.14 -2.04 15.17
C ALA A 183 -8.81 -2.65 14.71
N TRP A 184 -8.47 -2.46 13.42
CA TRP A 184 -7.14 -2.80 12.92
C TRP A 184 -6.12 -2.22 13.89
N PRO A 185 -5.22 -3.02 14.47
CA PRO A 185 -4.09 -2.43 15.12
C PRO A 185 -3.42 -1.57 14.06
N SER A 186 -3.22 -0.30 14.35
CA SER A 186 -2.36 0.56 13.55
C SER A 186 -1.10 -0.26 13.29
N LEU A 187 -0.93 -0.70 12.04
CA LEU A 187 0.25 -1.47 11.63
C LEU A 187 1.41 -0.47 11.56
N TYR A 188 2.02 -0.23 12.74
CA TYR A 188 3.24 0.55 12.90
C TYR A 188 4.47 -0.34 12.75
#